data_3a32cc7c110a80c1c8c1e369bc4c106f
#
_entry.id   3a32cc7c110a80c1c8c1e369bc4c106f
#
_cell.length_a   1.000
_cell.length_b   1.000
_cell.length_c   1.000
_cell.angle_alpha   90.00
_cell.angle_beta   90.00
_cell.angle_gamma   90.00
#
_symmetry.space_group_name_H-M   'P 1'
#
loop_
_entity.id
_entity.type
_entity.pdbx_description
1 polymer ?
#
loop_
_entity_poly.entity_id
_entity_poly.type
_entity_poly.pdbx_seq_one_letter_code
_entity_poly.pdbx_strand_id
1 'polypeptide(L)'
;MSEEQSQALVPAERSSELEKSISSFNPAVADFLRDVGLPTENIFSPVEERRKVINQLKNALGILPMEERQRAYYLTKFTVAVAVGLFDGALNYLWDETISALRRLVSKVDLAYFFSVAATISSRNKSFSSADDLDQVADHDLLEACRRIGLLSDVNYNRLEHVNYMRNHASAAHPNENDLDGYEILSWLATCLRHAITAEPDHSVI
;
A
#
# COMPACT_ATOMS: atom_id res chain seq x y z
N MET A 1 -19.13 -1.54 -33.65
CA MET A 1 -20.07 -1.51 -32.52
C MET A 1 -19.26 -1.83 -31.28
N SER A 2 -18.86 -0.79 -30.59
CA SER A 2 -18.00 -0.86 -29.39
C SER A 2 -18.91 -1.18 -28.20
N GLU A 3 -18.72 -2.33 -27.59
CA GLU A 3 -19.30 -2.63 -26.29
C GLU A 3 -18.55 -1.81 -25.24
N GLU A 4 -19.10 -0.66 -24.88
CA GLU A 4 -18.82 0.02 -23.63
C GLU A 4 -19.26 -0.93 -22.50
N GLN A 5 -18.30 -1.69 -21.95
CA GLN A 5 -18.52 -2.43 -20.72
C GLN A 5 -18.79 -1.41 -19.61
N SER A 6 -20.07 -1.25 -19.32
CA SER A 6 -20.59 -0.53 -18.17
C SER A 6 -19.83 -0.94 -16.92
N GLN A 7 -18.94 -0.08 -16.41
CA GLN A 7 -18.36 -0.22 -15.09
C GLN A 7 -19.49 -0.15 -14.07
N ALA A 8 -19.97 -1.31 -13.63
CA ALA A 8 -21.01 -1.40 -12.63
C ALA A 8 -20.57 -0.66 -11.37
N LEU A 9 -21.17 0.49 -11.13
CA LEU A 9 -21.07 1.21 -9.86
C LEU A 9 -21.46 0.25 -8.74
N VAL A 10 -20.62 0.10 -7.73
CA VAL A 10 -21.04 -0.54 -6.48
C VAL A 10 -22.21 0.30 -5.98
N PRO A 11 -23.42 -0.25 -5.84
CA PRO A 11 -24.57 0.53 -5.39
C PRO A 11 -24.24 1.19 -4.06
N ALA A 12 -24.69 2.43 -3.86
CA ALA A 12 -24.55 3.15 -2.57
C ALA A 12 -25.13 2.32 -1.40
N GLU A 13 -26.10 1.46 -1.67
CA GLU A 13 -26.66 0.48 -0.76
C GLU A 13 -25.62 -0.48 -0.17
N ARG A 14 -24.69 -1.02 -0.98
CA ARG A 14 -23.65 -1.94 -0.49
C ARG A 14 -22.64 -1.26 0.42
N SER A 15 -22.29 -0.01 0.17
CA SER A 15 -21.45 0.77 1.07
C SER A 15 -22.15 1.00 2.41
N SER A 16 -23.46 1.31 2.39
CA SER A 16 -24.28 1.48 3.59
C SER A 16 -24.47 0.17 4.38
N GLU A 17 -24.63 -0.96 3.71
CA GLU A 17 -24.69 -2.27 4.36
C GLU A 17 -23.37 -2.66 5.00
N LEU A 18 -22.25 -2.41 4.33
CA LEU A 18 -20.92 -2.62 4.88
C LEU A 18 -20.68 -1.76 6.13
N GLU A 19 -21.06 -0.48 6.10
CA GLU A 19 -20.96 0.42 7.25
C GLU A 19 -21.78 -0.07 8.45
N LYS A 20 -22.99 -0.55 8.23
CA LYS A 20 -23.85 -1.14 9.28
C LYS A 20 -23.20 -2.38 9.89
N SER A 21 -22.68 -3.26 9.04
CA SER A 21 -22.02 -4.49 9.48
C SER A 21 -20.77 -4.20 10.31
N ILE A 22 -19.95 -3.23 9.89
CA ILE A 22 -18.75 -2.78 10.62
C ILE A 22 -19.14 -2.16 11.96
N SER A 23 -20.19 -1.35 12.00
CA SER A 23 -20.66 -0.71 13.23
C SER A 23 -21.12 -1.72 14.30
N SER A 24 -21.66 -2.87 13.87
CA SER A 24 -22.05 -3.95 14.77
C SER A 24 -20.89 -4.89 15.14
N PHE A 25 -19.89 -5.01 14.29
CA PHE A 25 -18.72 -5.88 14.49
C PHE A 25 -17.82 -5.39 15.62
N ASN A 26 -17.52 -4.10 15.67
CA ASN A 26 -16.59 -3.53 16.64
C ASN A 26 -17.00 -3.75 18.11
N PRO A 27 -18.25 -3.51 18.53
CA PRO A 27 -18.66 -3.83 19.89
C PRO A 27 -18.48 -5.31 20.24
N ALA A 28 -18.86 -6.22 19.34
CA ALA A 28 -18.73 -7.66 19.56
C ALA A 28 -17.26 -8.09 19.73
N VAL A 29 -16.34 -7.50 18.94
CA VAL A 29 -14.90 -7.76 19.10
C VAL A 29 -14.39 -7.16 20.42
N ALA A 30 -14.80 -5.93 20.78
CA ALA A 30 -14.39 -5.31 22.03
C ALA A 30 -14.86 -6.12 23.25
N ASP A 31 -16.07 -6.67 23.23
CA ASP A 31 -16.59 -7.53 24.29
C ASP A 31 -15.75 -8.82 24.39
N PHE A 32 -15.46 -9.47 23.27
CA PHE A 32 -14.59 -10.66 23.22
C PHE A 32 -13.18 -10.36 23.76
N LEU A 33 -12.57 -9.24 23.35
CA LEU A 33 -11.24 -8.84 23.83
C LEU A 33 -11.25 -8.64 25.36
N ARG A 34 -12.31 -8.02 25.89
CA ARG A 34 -12.50 -7.86 27.35
C ARG A 34 -12.60 -9.19 28.05
N ASP A 35 -13.36 -10.13 27.50
CA ASP A 35 -13.55 -11.47 28.09
C ASP A 35 -12.24 -12.26 28.16
N VAL A 36 -11.32 -12.05 27.19
CA VAL A 36 -10.00 -12.70 27.18
C VAL A 36 -8.90 -11.87 27.85
N GLY A 37 -9.25 -10.70 28.43
CA GLY A 37 -8.33 -9.85 29.18
C GLY A 37 -7.38 -9.00 28.33
N LEU A 38 -7.71 -8.75 27.06
CA LEU A 38 -6.94 -7.89 26.17
C LEU A 38 -7.42 -6.42 26.20
N PRO A 39 -6.56 -5.44 25.86
CA PRO A 39 -6.96 -4.04 25.75
C PRO A 39 -8.11 -3.86 24.74
N THR A 40 -9.03 -2.95 25.03
CA THR A 40 -10.19 -2.64 24.17
C THR A 40 -10.26 -1.20 23.71
N GLU A 41 -9.37 -0.34 24.21
CA GLU A 41 -9.33 1.08 23.88
C GLU A 41 -8.37 1.35 22.74
N ASN A 42 -8.74 2.26 21.83
CA ASN A 42 -7.92 2.72 20.71
C ASN A 42 -7.48 1.60 19.72
N ILE A 43 -8.26 0.52 19.64
CA ILE A 43 -7.96 -0.59 18.72
C ILE A 43 -8.39 -0.27 17.30
N PHE A 44 -9.52 0.44 17.16
CA PHE A 44 -10.11 0.71 15.85
C PHE A 44 -10.18 2.21 15.58
N SER A 45 -9.75 2.63 14.41
CA SER A 45 -9.97 4.00 13.95
C SER A 45 -11.47 4.34 13.94
N PRO A 46 -11.85 5.61 14.20
CA PRO A 46 -13.25 6.04 14.21
C PRO A 46 -14.00 5.68 12.92
N VAL A 47 -15.28 5.36 12.99
CA VAL A 47 -16.11 4.99 11.83
C VAL A 47 -16.10 6.09 10.78
N GLU A 48 -16.09 7.36 11.19
CA GLU A 48 -16.06 8.51 10.28
C GLU A 48 -14.76 8.52 9.43
N GLU A 49 -13.61 8.19 10.03
CA GLU A 49 -12.34 8.13 9.34
C GLU A 49 -12.32 6.99 8.31
N ARG A 50 -12.86 5.82 8.68
CA ARG A 50 -12.99 4.68 7.76
C ARG A 50 -13.90 5.02 6.58
N ARG A 51 -15.02 5.71 6.84
CA ARG A 51 -15.98 6.13 5.82
C ARG A 51 -15.33 7.03 4.77
N LYS A 52 -14.46 7.96 5.18
CA LYS A 52 -13.70 8.80 4.24
C LYS A 52 -12.91 7.95 3.25
N VAL A 53 -12.20 6.94 3.74
CA VAL A 53 -11.39 6.05 2.89
C VAL A 53 -12.27 5.17 2.01
N ILE A 54 -13.25 4.46 2.57
CA ILE A 54 -14.12 3.51 1.86
C ILE A 54 -14.84 4.21 0.69
N ASN A 55 -15.35 5.42 0.89
CA ASN A 55 -16.06 6.17 -0.15
C ASN A 55 -15.15 6.55 -1.33
N GLN A 56 -13.85 6.69 -1.12
CA GLN A 56 -12.89 7.05 -2.16
C GLN A 56 -12.14 5.85 -2.75
N LEU A 57 -12.16 4.69 -2.08
CA LEU A 57 -11.40 3.50 -2.49
C LEU A 57 -11.70 3.09 -3.93
N LYS A 58 -12.97 3.10 -4.33
CA LYS A 58 -13.36 2.73 -5.69
C LYS A 58 -12.71 3.64 -6.74
N ASN A 59 -12.74 4.94 -6.49
CA ASN A 59 -12.16 5.93 -7.39
C ASN A 59 -10.63 5.79 -7.41
N ALA A 60 -10.02 5.64 -6.24
CA ALA A 60 -8.56 5.48 -6.11
C ALA A 60 -8.08 4.21 -6.82
N LEU A 61 -8.73 3.08 -6.59
CA LEU A 61 -8.38 1.80 -7.22
C LEU A 61 -8.80 1.73 -8.71
N GLY A 62 -9.66 2.66 -9.17
CA GLY A 62 -10.11 2.74 -10.55
C GLY A 62 -9.01 2.94 -11.58
N ILE A 63 -7.87 3.49 -11.19
CA ILE A 63 -6.71 3.66 -12.07
C ILE A 63 -6.00 2.34 -12.40
N LEU A 64 -6.18 1.29 -11.58
CA LEU A 64 -5.61 -0.03 -11.85
C LEU A 64 -6.44 -0.78 -12.90
N PRO A 65 -5.81 -1.40 -13.90
CA PRO A 65 -6.46 -2.36 -14.79
C PRO A 65 -7.13 -3.49 -14.00
N MET A 66 -8.22 -4.04 -14.52
CA MET A 66 -8.98 -5.09 -13.84
C MET A 66 -8.11 -6.32 -13.51
N GLU A 67 -7.25 -6.72 -14.44
CA GLU A 67 -6.36 -7.88 -14.28
C GLU A 67 -5.36 -7.68 -13.12
N GLU A 68 -4.86 -6.46 -12.96
CA GLU A 68 -3.94 -6.12 -11.87
C GLU A 68 -4.67 -6.09 -10.53
N ARG A 69 -5.91 -5.54 -10.49
CA ARG A 69 -6.75 -5.58 -9.27
C ARG A 69 -6.99 -7.01 -8.79
N GLN A 70 -7.22 -7.95 -9.70
CA GLN A 70 -7.46 -9.36 -9.35
C GLN A 70 -6.24 -10.05 -8.74
N ARG A 71 -5.04 -9.51 -8.93
CA ARG A 71 -3.78 -10.03 -8.40
C ARG A 71 -3.24 -9.24 -7.21
N ALA A 72 -3.84 -8.11 -6.89
CA ALA A 72 -3.40 -7.21 -5.82
C ALA A 72 -3.85 -7.69 -4.43
N TYR A 73 -3.28 -8.79 -3.96
CA TYR A 73 -3.64 -9.40 -2.68
C TYR A 73 -3.37 -8.48 -1.48
N TYR A 74 -2.30 -7.70 -1.51
CA TYR A 74 -2.01 -6.75 -0.44
C TYR A 74 -2.98 -5.57 -0.44
N LEU A 75 -3.41 -5.05 -1.61
CA LEU A 75 -4.47 -4.05 -1.67
C LEU A 75 -5.82 -4.61 -1.19
N THR A 76 -6.08 -5.90 -1.38
CA THR A 76 -7.25 -6.56 -0.79
C THR A 76 -7.17 -6.54 0.74
N LYS A 77 -6.02 -6.91 1.32
CA LYS A 77 -5.79 -6.87 2.78
C LYS A 77 -5.83 -5.44 3.32
N PHE A 78 -5.24 -4.48 2.60
CA PHE A 78 -5.36 -3.05 2.89
C PHE A 78 -6.82 -2.62 3.01
N THR A 79 -7.64 -2.96 2.01
CA THR A 79 -9.07 -2.61 1.99
C THR A 79 -9.82 -3.21 3.18
N VAL A 80 -9.56 -4.47 3.51
CA VAL A 80 -10.18 -5.12 4.69
C VAL A 80 -9.73 -4.45 5.98
N ALA A 81 -8.43 -4.18 6.14
CA ALA A 81 -7.88 -3.52 7.33
C ALA A 81 -8.49 -2.12 7.53
N VAL A 82 -8.62 -1.32 6.45
CA VAL A 82 -9.33 -0.03 6.48
C VAL A 82 -10.78 -0.21 6.91
N ALA A 83 -11.49 -1.18 6.33
CA ALA A 83 -12.91 -1.39 6.63
C ALA A 83 -13.15 -1.72 8.11
N VAL A 84 -12.29 -2.53 8.72
CA VAL A 84 -12.41 -2.84 10.15
C VAL A 84 -11.78 -1.79 11.07
N GLY A 85 -11.02 -0.82 10.53
CA GLY A 85 -10.43 0.30 11.28
C GLY A 85 -9.03 0.05 11.81
N LEU A 86 -8.30 -0.90 11.24
CA LEU A 86 -6.89 -1.17 11.56
C LEU A 86 -5.99 -0.40 10.57
N PHE A 87 -5.93 0.93 10.71
CA PHE A 87 -5.21 1.81 9.78
C PHE A 87 -3.70 1.60 9.83
N ASP A 88 -3.16 1.32 11.00
CA ASP A 88 -1.77 0.93 11.21
C ASP A 88 -1.41 -0.35 10.44
N GLY A 89 -2.25 -1.38 10.51
CA GLY A 89 -2.12 -2.60 9.73
C GLY A 89 -2.33 -2.37 8.23
N ALA A 90 -3.29 -1.51 7.86
CA ALA A 90 -3.53 -1.15 6.48
C ALA A 90 -2.28 -0.53 5.82
N LEU A 91 -1.59 0.38 6.51
CA LEU A 91 -0.38 1.02 5.98
C LEU A 91 0.73 0.01 5.68
N ASN A 92 0.88 -1.04 6.49
CA ASN A 92 1.83 -2.12 6.19
C ASN A 92 1.46 -2.86 4.90
N TYR A 93 0.19 -3.22 4.70
CA TYR A 93 -0.24 -3.90 3.48
C TYR A 93 -0.09 -3.02 2.23
N LEU A 94 -0.36 -1.71 2.35
CA LEU A 94 -0.14 -0.76 1.26
C LEU A 94 1.35 -0.71 0.88
N TRP A 95 2.23 -0.70 1.87
CA TRP A 95 3.66 -0.70 1.65
C TRP A 95 4.15 -1.99 0.98
N ASP A 96 3.67 -3.16 1.43
CA ASP A 96 4.01 -4.45 0.82
C ASP A 96 3.62 -4.51 -0.67
N GLU A 97 2.46 -3.97 -1.05
CA GLU A 97 2.08 -3.86 -2.47
C GLU A 97 2.99 -2.93 -3.24
N THR A 98 3.36 -1.80 -2.62
CA THR A 98 4.26 -0.80 -3.21
C THR A 98 5.63 -1.40 -3.52
N ILE A 99 6.23 -2.11 -2.57
CA ILE A 99 7.52 -2.77 -2.73
C ILE A 99 7.43 -3.89 -3.77
N SER A 100 6.37 -4.69 -3.74
CA SER A 100 6.14 -5.73 -4.74
C SER A 100 6.01 -5.15 -6.15
N ALA A 101 5.35 -4.00 -6.29
CA ALA A 101 5.22 -3.31 -7.56
C ALA A 101 6.57 -2.77 -8.06
N LEU A 102 7.36 -2.16 -7.19
CA LEU A 102 8.71 -1.68 -7.54
C LEU A 102 9.63 -2.83 -7.97
N ARG A 103 9.58 -3.99 -7.30
CA ARG A 103 10.32 -5.18 -7.72
C ARG A 103 9.90 -5.64 -9.12
N ARG A 104 8.58 -5.67 -9.40
CA ARG A 104 8.06 -5.97 -10.75
C ARG A 104 8.50 -4.94 -11.78
N LEU A 105 8.61 -3.67 -11.41
CA LEU A 105 9.10 -2.61 -12.29
C LEU A 105 10.59 -2.82 -12.60
N VAL A 106 11.41 -3.08 -11.59
CA VAL A 106 12.84 -3.39 -11.73
C VAL A 106 13.08 -4.63 -12.56
N SER A 107 12.24 -5.66 -12.48
CA SER A 107 12.39 -6.88 -13.30
C SER A 107 12.19 -6.65 -14.80
N LYS A 108 11.65 -5.48 -15.19
CA LYS A 108 11.46 -5.09 -16.61
C LYS A 108 12.63 -4.29 -17.18
N VAL A 109 13.66 -3.95 -16.38
CA VAL A 109 14.84 -3.19 -16.80
C VAL A 109 16.12 -4.03 -16.71
N ASP A 110 17.27 -3.46 -17.09
CA ASP A 110 18.58 -4.14 -16.98
C ASP A 110 18.92 -4.44 -15.50
N LEU A 111 18.73 -5.69 -15.11
CA LEU A 111 19.00 -6.17 -13.75
C LEU A 111 20.50 -6.07 -13.38
N ALA A 112 21.42 -6.26 -14.34
CA ALA A 112 22.85 -6.16 -14.07
C ALA A 112 23.22 -4.71 -13.71
N TYR A 113 22.65 -3.75 -14.45
CA TYR A 113 22.81 -2.33 -14.14
C TYR A 113 22.18 -1.98 -12.79
N PHE A 114 20.94 -2.42 -12.52
CA PHE A 114 20.28 -2.22 -11.25
C PHE A 114 21.13 -2.71 -10.07
N PHE A 115 21.60 -3.96 -10.11
CA PHE A 115 22.41 -4.53 -9.03
C PHE A 115 23.78 -3.86 -8.90
N SER A 116 24.38 -3.40 -10.00
CA SER A 116 25.62 -2.62 -9.94
C SER A 116 25.45 -1.33 -9.15
N VAL A 117 24.31 -0.66 -9.31
CA VAL A 117 23.94 0.55 -8.55
C VAL A 117 23.59 0.20 -7.10
N ALA A 118 22.77 -0.82 -6.87
CA ALA A 118 22.39 -1.27 -5.52
C ALA A 118 23.60 -1.67 -4.68
N ALA A 119 24.62 -2.28 -5.28
CA ALA A 119 25.88 -2.63 -4.63
C ALA A 119 26.68 -1.39 -4.14
N THR A 120 26.45 -0.21 -4.71
CA THR A 120 27.04 1.05 -4.22
C THR A 120 26.32 1.63 -3.01
N ILE A 121 25.07 1.24 -2.79
CA ILE A 121 24.23 1.71 -1.68
C ILE A 121 24.54 0.89 -0.43
N SER A 122 24.56 -0.44 -0.57
CA SER A 122 24.83 -1.36 0.52
C SER A 122 25.75 -2.49 0.10
N SER A 123 26.73 -2.81 0.95
CA SER A 123 27.64 -3.94 0.72
C SER A 123 26.92 -5.29 0.68
N ARG A 124 25.76 -5.42 1.32
CA ARG A 124 24.89 -6.60 1.30
C ARG A 124 24.43 -6.93 -0.13
N ASN A 125 24.21 -5.93 -0.94
CA ASN A 125 23.70 -6.10 -2.30
C ASN A 125 24.76 -6.57 -3.32
N LYS A 126 26.05 -6.64 -2.91
CA LYS A 126 27.14 -7.05 -3.81
C LYS A 126 27.07 -8.49 -4.30
N SER A 127 26.36 -9.36 -3.59
CA SER A 127 26.18 -10.76 -3.97
C SER A 127 24.94 -11.00 -4.85
N PHE A 128 24.11 -9.98 -5.07
CA PHE A 128 22.86 -10.09 -5.80
C PHE A 128 23.08 -9.88 -7.30
N SER A 129 22.44 -10.71 -8.13
CA SER A 129 22.62 -10.65 -9.57
C SER A 129 21.42 -11.18 -10.38
N SER A 130 20.45 -11.81 -9.75
CA SER A 130 19.31 -12.45 -10.39
C SER A 130 17.97 -11.83 -9.97
N ALA A 131 16.92 -12.09 -10.75
CA ALA A 131 15.58 -11.64 -10.40
C ALA A 131 15.11 -12.16 -9.03
N ASP A 132 15.52 -13.36 -8.64
CA ASP A 132 15.17 -13.96 -7.33
C ASP A 132 15.81 -13.22 -6.16
N ASP A 133 16.93 -12.51 -6.40
CA ASP A 133 17.61 -11.72 -5.38
C ASP A 133 16.88 -10.39 -5.07
N LEU A 134 15.96 -9.94 -5.95
CA LEU A 134 15.20 -8.71 -5.73
C LEU A 134 14.41 -8.74 -4.41
N ASP A 135 13.96 -9.92 -4.00
CA ASP A 135 13.20 -10.07 -2.74
C ASP A 135 14.09 -9.89 -1.50
N GLN A 136 15.40 -9.97 -1.66
CA GLN A 136 16.37 -9.80 -0.58
C GLN A 136 16.90 -8.36 -0.46
N VAL A 137 16.67 -7.51 -1.49
CA VAL A 137 17.01 -6.08 -1.43
C VAL A 137 16.12 -5.39 -0.41
N ALA A 138 16.73 -4.69 0.54
CA ALA A 138 16.01 -3.93 1.54
C ALA A 138 15.19 -2.81 0.90
N ASP A 139 14.02 -2.49 1.47
CA ASP A 139 13.09 -1.49 0.91
C ASP A 139 13.74 -0.15 0.62
N HIS A 140 14.55 0.36 1.56
CA HIS A 140 15.29 1.61 1.37
C HIS A 140 16.30 1.53 0.21
N ASP A 141 17.06 0.42 0.13
CA ASP A 141 18.05 0.22 -0.94
C ASP A 141 17.35 0.10 -2.31
N LEU A 142 16.19 -0.56 -2.37
CA LEU A 142 15.36 -0.67 -3.57
C LEU A 142 14.90 0.69 -4.06
N LEU A 143 14.31 1.51 -3.17
CA LEU A 143 13.87 2.88 -3.51
C LEU A 143 15.02 3.75 -4.00
N GLU A 144 16.13 3.76 -3.28
CA GLU A 144 17.30 4.56 -3.63
C GLU A 144 17.94 4.09 -4.95
N ALA A 145 18.01 2.78 -5.20
CA ALA A 145 18.48 2.25 -6.48
C ALA A 145 17.54 2.65 -7.62
N CYS A 146 16.21 2.51 -7.44
CA CYS A 146 15.22 2.97 -8.43
C CYS A 146 15.37 4.46 -8.76
N ARG A 147 15.65 5.31 -7.75
CA ARG A 147 15.93 6.73 -7.97
C ARG A 147 17.20 6.93 -8.81
N ARG A 148 18.30 6.26 -8.45
CA ARG A 148 19.60 6.42 -9.12
C ARG A 148 19.61 5.95 -10.55
N ILE A 149 18.83 4.94 -10.90
CA ILE A 149 18.69 4.46 -12.30
C ILE A 149 17.60 5.20 -13.09
N GLY A 150 16.92 6.19 -12.47
CA GLY A 150 15.91 7.01 -13.14
C GLY A 150 14.51 6.41 -13.22
N LEU A 151 14.22 5.26 -12.58
CA LEU A 151 12.87 4.72 -12.46
C LEU A 151 11.96 5.56 -11.56
N LEU A 152 12.55 6.25 -10.59
CA LEU A 152 11.87 7.21 -9.74
C LEU A 152 12.54 8.58 -9.87
N SER A 153 11.73 9.63 -10.07
CA SER A 153 12.24 11.00 -9.92
C SER A 153 12.55 11.31 -8.44
N ASP A 154 13.40 12.30 -8.16
CA ASP A 154 13.68 12.72 -6.78
C ASP A 154 12.42 13.06 -5.98
N VAL A 155 11.44 13.69 -6.64
CA VAL A 155 10.15 14.05 -6.00
C VAL A 155 9.35 12.78 -5.64
N ASN A 156 9.27 11.80 -6.53
CA ASN A 156 8.53 10.57 -6.29
C ASN A 156 9.21 9.68 -5.25
N TYR A 157 10.55 9.63 -5.28
CA TYR A 157 11.35 9.00 -4.24
C TYR A 157 11.02 9.59 -2.85
N ASN A 158 11.10 10.92 -2.69
CA ASN A 158 10.81 11.55 -1.40
C ASN A 158 9.38 11.33 -0.91
N ARG A 159 8.41 11.25 -1.84
CA ARG A 159 7.01 10.94 -1.49
C ARG A 159 6.87 9.51 -0.96
N LEU A 160 7.50 8.54 -1.63
CA LEU A 160 7.48 7.13 -1.18
C LEU A 160 8.29 6.93 0.10
N GLU A 161 9.44 7.60 0.25
CA GLU A 161 10.21 7.60 1.50
C GLU A 161 9.39 8.17 2.68
N HIS A 162 8.56 9.19 2.44
CA HIS A 162 7.66 9.68 3.49
C HIS A 162 6.63 8.61 3.89
N VAL A 163 6.04 7.88 2.94
CA VAL A 163 5.12 6.78 3.25
C VAL A 163 5.84 5.68 4.05
N ASN A 164 7.07 5.32 3.64
CA ASN A 164 7.91 4.36 4.37
C ASN A 164 8.22 4.83 5.79
N TYR A 165 8.56 6.11 5.96
CA TYR A 165 8.78 6.70 7.27
C TYR A 165 7.54 6.56 8.17
N MET A 166 6.36 6.92 7.65
CA MET A 166 5.11 6.82 8.40
C MET A 166 4.77 5.37 8.72
N ARG A 167 4.98 4.44 7.78
CA ARG A 167 4.82 3.01 8.02
C ARG A 167 5.72 2.50 9.15
N ASN A 168 6.95 2.98 9.22
CA ASN A 168 7.91 2.56 10.24
C ASN A 168 7.65 3.18 11.63
N HIS A 169 7.02 4.36 11.69
CA HIS A 169 6.91 5.14 12.92
C HIS A 169 5.46 5.35 13.40
N ALA A 170 4.47 5.23 12.51
CA ALA A 170 3.07 5.44 12.85
C ALA A 170 2.19 4.21 12.57
N SER A 171 2.81 3.05 12.26
CA SER A 171 2.08 1.80 12.00
C SER A 171 2.04 0.89 13.23
N ALA A 172 1.63 -0.35 13.02
CA ALA A 172 1.52 -1.40 14.04
C ALA A 172 2.81 -1.67 14.86
N ALA A 173 3.98 -1.16 14.43
CA ALA A 173 5.20 -1.22 15.22
C ALA A 173 5.18 -0.28 16.45
N HIS A 174 4.34 0.75 16.43
CA HIS A 174 4.16 1.74 17.50
C HIS A 174 2.66 1.94 17.78
N PRO A 175 1.96 0.90 18.29
CA PRO A 175 0.52 0.96 18.50
C PRO A 175 0.18 2.08 19.48
N ASN A 176 -0.83 2.88 19.14
CA ASN A 176 -1.39 3.95 19.97
C ASN A 176 -0.50 5.20 20.19
N GLU A 177 0.60 5.37 19.48
CA GLU A 177 1.41 6.59 19.56
C GLU A 177 0.93 7.69 18.61
N ASN A 178 0.27 7.32 17.50
CA ASN A 178 -0.22 8.26 16.51
C ASN A 178 -1.60 7.85 15.98
N ASP A 179 -2.54 8.80 16.03
CA ASP A 179 -3.86 8.64 15.44
C ASP A 179 -3.77 8.90 13.92
N LEU A 180 -3.82 7.84 13.12
CA LEU A 180 -3.88 7.94 11.67
C LEU A 180 -5.28 8.32 11.23
N ASP A 181 -5.40 9.37 10.40
CA ASP A 181 -6.68 9.79 9.87
C ASP A 181 -6.95 9.25 8.45
N GLY A 182 -8.22 9.33 8.04
CA GLY A 182 -8.64 8.79 6.75
C GLY A 182 -8.06 9.55 5.55
N TYR A 183 -7.74 10.84 5.67
CA TYR A 183 -7.13 11.62 4.58
C TYR A 183 -5.65 11.29 4.40
N GLU A 184 -4.94 11.03 5.49
CA GLU A 184 -3.56 10.54 5.43
C GLU A 184 -3.49 9.19 4.70
N ILE A 185 -4.33 8.22 5.09
CA ILE A 185 -4.42 6.91 4.43
C ILE A 185 -4.74 7.06 2.93
N LEU A 186 -5.67 7.94 2.56
CA LEU A 186 -5.99 8.21 1.15
C LEU A 186 -4.85 8.87 0.40
N SER A 187 -4.14 9.80 1.03
CA SER A 187 -2.99 10.47 0.43
C SER A 187 -1.86 9.49 0.15
N TRP A 188 -1.55 8.60 1.09
CA TRP A 188 -0.53 7.57 0.92
C TRP A 188 -0.94 6.51 -0.10
N LEU A 189 -2.20 6.09 -0.10
CA LEU A 189 -2.74 5.21 -1.15
C LEU A 189 -2.56 5.83 -2.53
N ALA A 190 -2.96 7.09 -2.71
CA ALA A 190 -2.82 7.79 -3.98
C ALA A 190 -1.35 7.94 -4.41
N THR A 191 -0.46 8.19 -3.46
CA THR A 191 0.99 8.27 -3.69
C THR A 191 1.54 6.93 -4.18
N CYS A 192 1.27 5.85 -3.46
CA CYS A 192 1.75 4.51 -3.82
C CYS A 192 1.18 4.04 -5.16
N LEU A 193 -0.12 4.26 -5.39
CA LEU A 193 -0.76 3.91 -6.65
C LEU A 193 -0.09 4.62 -7.83
N ARG A 194 0.09 5.93 -7.76
CA ARG A 194 0.58 6.75 -8.89
C ARG A 194 2.07 6.58 -9.16
N HIS A 195 2.87 6.37 -8.13
CA HIS A 195 4.33 6.49 -8.24
C HIS A 195 5.07 5.14 -8.16
N ALA A 196 4.36 4.07 -7.82
CA ALA A 196 4.91 2.72 -7.78
C ALA A 196 3.99 1.68 -8.42
N ILE A 197 2.74 1.55 -7.94
CA ILE A 197 1.89 0.40 -8.28
C ILE A 197 1.44 0.44 -9.75
N THR A 198 1.14 1.64 -10.31
CA THR A 198 0.80 1.82 -11.73
C THR A 198 1.95 2.41 -12.55
N ALA A 199 3.15 2.49 -11.97
CA ALA A 199 4.29 3.03 -12.69
C ALA A 199 4.74 2.06 -13.79
N GLU A 200 5.03 2.61 -14.96
CA GLU A 200 5.67 1.90 -16.07
C GLU A 200 7.07 2.48 -16.29
N PRO A 201 8.06 1.66 -16.71
CA PRO A 201 9.39 2.17 -17.04
C PRO A 201 9.29 3.18 -18.19
N ASP A 202 10.00 4.29 -18.08
CA ASP A 202 10.20 5.17 -19.23
C ASP A 202 11.01 4.42 -20.30
N HIS A 203 10.64 4.59 -21.56
CA HIS A 203 11.36 3.97 -22.70
C HIS A 203 12.84 4.34 -22.78
N SER A 204 13.28 5.37 -22.06
CA SER A 204 14.68 5.76 -21.95
C SER A 204 15.49 4.96 -20.94
N VAL A 205 14.84 4.12 -20.12
CA VAL A 205 15.47 3.36 -19.01
C VAL A 205 15.46 1.84 -19.30
N ILE A 206 14.84 1.43 -20.41
CA ILE A 206 14.73 0.01 -20.84
C ILE A 206 15.96 -0.41 -21.63
#